data_8a7f4beca2339cbe5794dc5a784927b1
#
_entry.id   8a7f4beca2339cbe5794dc5a784927b1
#
_cell.length_a   1.000
_cell.length_b   1.000
_cell.length_c   1.000
_cell.angle_alpha   90.00
_cell.angle_beta   90.00
_cell.angle_gamma   90.00
#
_symmetry.space_group_name_H-M   'P 1'
#
loop_
_entity.id
_entity.type
_entity.pdbx_description
1 polymer ?
#
loop_
_entity_poly.entity_id
_entity_poly.type
_entity_poly.pdbx_seq_one_letter_code
_entity_poly.pdbx_strand_id
1 'polypeptide(L)'
;MAALQFAEAVKVMDGGSILEAARFYAKQNPHRFPRKLLPEVVEELLAAKQTDGMSAVYLKDLRGRLGRFAQTFKMTIAMVTTAEIEDFLRSLGLSGRSRNNYRRAIATLFYFAETRGYVAKGAAQVESVAVAKEDEGAIEIFTPEEMARVLEHAEPALIPFLTIGAFAGLRHAEISRVDWSQVRLDDGLIEVKASNAKTASRRLVPISENLKQWLAPHKQSQGKVCPYASMSKQLLWIAEAVHEKCQQETPPGEFVWKHNALRHSFISYRVAQTQNVAQVALEAGNSPRMVFSNYRELVRPADAAKWFSIAPASGPVLATLHEQAPVETAL
;
A
#
# COMPACT_ATOMS: atom_id res chain seq x y z
N MET A 1 46.73 13.52 -39.51
CA MET A 1 45.75 13.52 -38.41
C MET A 1 45.62 12.17 -37.73
N ALA A 2 45.30 11.05 -38.39
CA ALA A 2 45.15 9.73 -37.76
C ALA A 2 46.42 9.23 -37.01
N ALA A 3 47.61 9.43 -37.55
CA ALA A 3 48.88 9.02 -36.89
C ALA A 3 49.15 9.80 -35.58
N LEU A 4 48.80 11.08 -35.51
CA LEU A 4 48.91 11.89 -34.29
C LEU A 4 47.90 11.44 -33.21
N GLN A 5 46.66 11.17 -33.61
CA GLN A 5 45.64 10.64 -32.71
C GLN A 5 45.98 9.24 -32.19
N PHE A 6 46.59 8.41 -33.02
CA PHE A 6 47.09 7.12 -32.62
C PHE A 6 48.25 7.24 -31.59
N ALA A 7 49.23 8.11 -31.83
CA ALA A 7 50.32 8.34 -30.91
C ALA A 7 49.87 8.91 -29.56
N GLU A 8 48.88 9.81 -29.56
CA GLU A 8 48.25 10.30 -28.33
C GLU A 8 47.47 9.19 -27.59
N ALA A 9 46.70 8.37 -28.31
CA ALA A 9 45.98 7.25 -27.72
C ALA A 9 46.94 6.24 -27.04
N VAL A 10 48.08 5.94 -27.67
CA VAL A 10 49.13 5.07 -27.08
C VAL A 10 49.71 5.67 -25.80
N LYS A 11 49.93 6.98 -25.77
CA LYS A 11 50.43 7.69 -24.56
C LYS A 11 49.43 7.63 -23.39
N VAL A 12 48.17 7.85 -23.68
CA VAL A 12 47.08 7.82 -22.66
C VAL A 12 46.89 6.43 -22.08
N MET A 13 47.21 5.40 -22.87
CA MET A 13 47.03 4.01 -22.47
C MET A 13 48.16 3.39 -21.68
N ASP A 14 49.23 4.10 -21.49
CA ASP A 14 50.42 3.73 -20.68
C ASP A 14 50.81 2.24 -20.79
N GLY A 15 51.01 1.79 -22.03
CA GLY A 15 51.37 0.39 -22.36
C GLY A 15 50.21 -0.59 -22.52
N GLY A 16 48.97 -0.14 -22.34
CA GLY A 16 47.80 -0.96 -22.60
C GLY A 16 47.51 -1.21 -24.08
N SER A 17 46.79 -2.25 -24.40
CA SER A 17 46.43 -2.59 -25.77
C SER A 17 45.28 -1.67 -26.31
N ILE A 18 45.56 -0.95 -27.41
CA ILE A 18 44.56 -0.13 -28.11
C ILE A 18 43.31 -0.99 -28.49
N LEU A 19 43.54 -2.27 -28.84
CA LEU A 19 42.46 -3.16 -29.19
C LEU A 19 41.58 -3.48 -27.97
N GLU A 20 42.19 -3.64 -26.77
CA GLU A 20 41.45 -3.85 -25.53
C GLU A 20 40.68 -2.58 -25.12
N ALA A 21 41.29 -1.41 -25.23
CA ALA A 21 40.63 -0.14 -25.00
C ALA A 21 39.46 0.07 -25.99
N ALA A 22 39.68 -0.23 -27.27
CA ALA A 22 38.64 -0.14 -28.28
C ALA A 22 37.48 -1.13 -28.00
N ARG A 23 37.81 -2.36 -27.56
CA ARG A 23 36.80 -3.35 -27.11
C ARG A 23 36.05 -2.89 -25.87
N PHE A 24 36.79 -2.35 -24.89
CA PHE A 24 36.18 -1.79 -23.70
C PHE A 24 35.29 -0.60 -24.02
N TYR A 25 35.80 0.38 -24.82
CA TYR A 25 35.05 1.53 -25.29
C TYR A 25 33.81 1.07 -26.07
N ALA A 26 33.96 0.13 -26.99
CA ALA A 26 32.87 -0.41 -27.77
C ALA A 26 31.82 -1.16 -26.91
N LYS A 27 32.22 -1.76 -25.81
CA LYS A 27 31.34 -2.43 -24.84
C LYS A 27 30.58 -1.45 -23.95
N GLN A 28 31.23 -0.35 -23.60
CA GLN A 28 30.65 0.68 -22.71
C GLN A 28 30.00 1.83 -23.49
N ASN A 29 30.22 1.93 -24.83
CA ASN A 29 29.80 3.08 -25.58
C ASN A 29 28.31 2.99 -25.93
N PRO A 30 27.48 3.99 -25.55
CA PRO A 30 26.05 4.03 -25.82
C PRO A 30 25.68 4.03 -27.32
N HIS A 31 26.63 4.32 -28.23
CA HIS A 31 26.39 4.25 -29.67
C HIS A 31 26.13 2.83 -30.23
N ARG A 32 26.43 1.80 -29.44
CA ARG A 32 26.09 0.39 -29.80
C ARG A 32 24.67 0.00 -29.48
N PHE A 33 24.01 0.77 -28.62
CA PHE A 33 22.64 0.49 -28.23
C PHE A 33 21.66 1.24 -29.13
N PRO A 34 20.46 0.67 -29.40
CA PRO A 34 19.42 1.39 -30.09
C PRO A 34 19.15 2.74 -29.42
N ARG A 35 19.09 3.82 -30.19
CA ARG A 35 18.80 5.15 -29.67
C ARG A 35 17.33 5.27 -29.28
N LYS A 36 16.96 4.65 -28.15
CA LYS A 36 15.63 4.71 -27.60
C LYS A 36 15.48 5.88 -26.65
N LEU A 37 14.51 6.75 -26.89
CA LEU A 37 14.20 7.83 -25.96
C LEU A 37 13.61 7.25 -24.68
N LEU A 38 13.97 7.83 -23.55
CA LEU A 38 13.49 7.36 -22.23
C LEU A 38 11.95 7.30 -22.16
N PRO A 39 11.16 8.28 -22.66
CA PRO A 39 9.70 8.17 -22.71
C PRO A 39 9.19 6.96 -23.49
N GLU A 40 9.84 6.61 -24.60
CA GLU A 40 9.46 5.43 -25.41
C GLU A 40 9.67 4.14 -24.63
N VAL A 41 10.79 4.02 -23.91
CA VAL A 41 11.11 2.85 -23.08
C VAL A 41 10.13 2.74 -21.90
N VAL A 42 9.66 3.85 -21.36
CA VAL A 42 8.62 3.84 -20.31
C VAL A 42 7.31 3.25 -20.84
N GLU A 43 6.86 3.65 -22.03
CA GLU A 43 5.64 3.11 -22.60
C GLU A 43 5.79 1.62 -22.97
N GLU A 44 6.95 1.19 -23.50
CA GLU A 44 7.24 -0.22 -23.75
C GLU A 44 7.19 -1.06 -22.46
N LEU A 45 7.78 -0.56 -21.37
CA LEU A 45 7.73 -1.22 -20.06
C LEU A 45 6.29 -1.35 -19.57
N LEU A 46 5.51 -0.26 -19.64
CA LEU A 46 4.12 -0.27 -19.20
C LEU A 46 3.27 -1.26 -19.98
N ALA A 47 3.46 -1.31 -21.31
CA ALA A 47 2.78 -2.27 -22.19
C ALA A 47 3.18 -3.72 -21.85
N ALA A 48 4.47 -3.99 -21.65
CA ALA A 48 4.96 -5.30 -21.24
C ALA A 48 4.35 -5.73 -19.89
N LYS A 49 4.35 -4.84 -18.88
CA LYS A 49 3.76 -5.11 -17.56
C LYS A 49 2.24 -5.33 -17.63
N GLN A 50 1.56 -4.68 -18.53
CA GLN A 50 0.13 -4.91 -18.78
C GLN A 50 -0.11 -6.29 -19.39
N THR A 51 0.70 -6.69 -20.37
CA THR A 51 0.66 -8.05 -20.97
C THR A 51 1.00 -9.13 -19.95
N ASP A 52 1.92 -8.86 -19.03
CA ASP A 52 2.28 -9.73 -17.89
C ASP A 52 1.14 -9.86 -16.85
N GLY A 53 -0.01 -9.22 -17.03
CA GLY A 53 -1.16 -9.30 -16.14
C GLY A 53 -0.99 -8.54 -14.81
N MET A 54 -0.10 -7.53 -14.76
CA MET A 54 0.07 -6.71 -13.56
C MET A 54 -1.19 -5.90 -13.23
N SER A 55 -1.46 -5.71 -11.92
CA SER A 55 -2.68 -5.04 -11.47
C SER A 55 -2.77 -3.59 -11.97
N ALA A 56 -4.00 -3.12 -12.25
CA ALA A 56 -4.25 -1.74 -12.69
C ALA A 56 -3.71 -0.68 -11.70
N VAL A 57 -3.74 -0.98 -10.40
CA VAL A 57 -3.18 -0.10 -9.35
C VAL A 57 -1.67 0.01 -9.49
N TYR A 58 -0.97 -1.10 -9.69
CA TYR A 58 0.48 -1.11 -9.90
C TYR A 58 0.86 -0.34 -11.18
N LEU A 59 0.13 -0.58 -12.28
CA LEU A 59 0.39 0.12 -13.55
C LEU A 59 0.15 1.62 -13.45
N LYS A 60 -0.91 2.05 -12.76
CA LYS A 60 -1.19 3.47 -12.50
C LYS A 60 -0.07 4.13 -11.69
N ASP A 61 0.38 3.46 -10.66
CA ASP A 61 1.46 3.92 -9.78
C ASP A 61 2.80 4.00 -10.50
N LEU A 62 3.15 2.97 -11.27
CA LEU A 62 4.35 2.93 -12.09
C LEU A 62 4.33 4.02 -13.17
N ARG A 63 3.21 4.19 -13.89
CA ARG A 63 3.01 5.25 -14.89
C ARG A 63 3.17 6.64 -14.28
N GLY A 64 2.59 6.89 -13.11
CA GLY A 64 2.71 8.20 -12.43
C GLY A 64 4.16 8.55 -12.11
N ARG A 65 4.92 7.61 -11.56
CA ARG A 65 6.33 7.83 -11.19
C ARG A 65 7.23 7.94 -12.41
N LEU A 66 7.14 6.99 -13.33
CA LEU A 66 7.98 6.99 -14.53
C LEU A 66 7.60 8.11 -15.50
N GLY A 67 6.32 8.49 -15.57
CA GLY A 67 5.88 9.64 -16.36
C GLY A 67 6.55 10.95 -15.89
N ARG A 68 6.62 11.19 -14.57
CA ARG A 68 7.34 12.35 -14.04
C ARG A 68 8.85 12.29 -14.35
N PHE A 69 9.46 11.12 -14.27
CA PHE A 69 10.85 10.90 -14.65
C PHE A 69 11.08 11.18 -16.16
N ALA A 70 10.20 10.65 -17.02
CA ALA A 70 10.26 10.83 -18.47
C ALA A 70 10.01 12.28 -18.92
N GLN A 71 9.26 13.07 -18.16
CA GLN A 71 9.12 14.51 -18.42
C GLN A 71 10.40 15.27 -18.18
N THR A 72 11.20 14.84 -17.21
CA THR A 72 12.49 15.46 -16.90
C THR A 72 13.58 15.05 -17.89
N PHE A 73 13.60 13.77 -18.30
CA PHE A 73 14.63 13.21 -19.17
C PHE A 73 14.07 12.84 -20.56
N LYS A 74 14.06 13.81 -21.46
CA LYS A 74 13.61 13.61 -22.86
C LYS A 74 14.72 13.13 -23.79
N MET A 75 15.80 12.58 -23.23
CA MET A 75 16.96 12.09 -23.96
C MET A 75 16.92 10.57 -24.14
N THR A 76 17.92 10.04 -24.85
CA THR A 76 18.12 8.58 -24.97
C THR A 76 18.41 7.98 -23.58
N ILE A 77 17.76 6.89 -23.25
CA ILE A 77 17.89 6.26 -21.91
C ILE A 77 19.35 5.89 -21.56
N ALA A 78 20.16 5.54 -22.57
CA ALA A 78 21.56 5.21 -22.40
C ALA A 78 22.45 6.41 -21.98
N MET A 79 21.93 7.62 -22.09
CA MET A 79 22.66 8.85 -21.73
C MET A 79 22.37 9.31 -20.28
N VAL A 80 21.37 8.73 -19.63
CA VAL A 80 21.00 9.09 -18.26
C VAL A 80 22.01 8.49 -17.29
N THR A 81 22.63 9.33 -16.50
CA THR A 81 23.67 8.96 -15.53
C THR A 81 23.08 8.70 -14.13
N THR A 82 23.84 7.97 -13.32
CA THR A 82 23.47 7.72 -11.91
C THR A 82 23.35 9.01 -11.11
N ALA A 83 24.24 9.99 -11.36
CA ALA A 83 24.22 11.30 -10.69
C ALA A 83 22.91 12.07 -11.02
N GLU A 84 22.51 12.11 -12.29
CA GLU A 84 21.25 12.75 -12.69
C GLU A 84 20.02 12.07 -12.07
N ILE A 85 20.03 10.74 -11.91
CA ILE A 85 18.95 10.00 -11.21
C ILE A 85 18.93 10.42 -9.73
N GLU A 86 20.08 10.53 -9.09
CA GLU A 86 20.18 10.95 -7.69
C GLU A 86 19.68 12.37 -7.48
N ASP A 87 20.08 13.30 -8.33
CA ASP A 87 19.64 14.70 -8.31
C ASP A 87 18.13 14.82 -8.56
N PHE A 88 17.61 14.06 -9.52
CA PHE A 88 16.15 13.98 -9.73
C PHE A 88 15.42 13.50 -8.47
N LEU A 89 15.89 12.43 -7.85
CA LEU A 89 15.27 11.90 -6.63
C LEU A 89 15.32 12.89 -5.46
N ARG A 90 16.39 13.68 -5.35
CA ARG A 90 16.52 14.76 -4.35
C ARG A 90 15.60 15.93 -4.66
N SER A 91 15.48 16.31 -5.93
CA SER A 91 14.65 17.45 -6.37
C SER A 91 13.14 17.23 -6.18
N LEU A 92 12.69 15.98 -5.95
CA LEU A 92 11.27 15.67 -5.78
C LEU A 92 10.66 16.31 -4.53
N GLY A 93 11.43 16.65 -3.49
CA GLY A 93 10.94 17.20 -2.23
C GLY A 93 10.00 16.25 -1.47
N LEU A 94 10.08 14.94 -1.70
CA LEU A 94 9.20 13.92 -1.15
C LEU A 94 9.80 13.26 0.11
N SER A 95 8.93 12.65 0.92
CA SER A 95 9.36 11.80 2.05
C SER A 95 10.32 10.69 1.59
N GLY A 96 11.16 10.19 2.50
CA GLY A 96 12.10 9.10 2.23
C GLY A 96 11.44 7.89 1.62
N ARG A 97 10.29 7.45 2.14
CA ARG A 97 9.50 6.33 1.60
C ARG A 97 9.04 6.59 0.16
N SER A 98 8.51 7.76 -0.13
CA SER A 98 8.06 8.11 -1.49
C SER A 98 9.25 8.18 -2.45
N ARG A 99 10.37 8.77 -2.04
CA ARG A 99 11.60 8.83 -2.81
C ARG A 99 12.15 7.43 -3.12
N ASN A 100 12.14 6.51 -2.15
CA ASN A 100 12.54 5.12 -2.36
C ASN A 100 11.59 4.38 -3.32
N ASN A 101 10.30 4.71 -3.34
CA ASN A 101 9.37 4.15 -4.31
C ASN A 101 9.67 4.63 -5.74
N TYR A 102 10.05 5.91 -5.94
CA TYR A 102 10.55 6.41 -7.23
C TYR A 102 11.83 5.68 -7.64
N ARG A 103 12.80 5.53 -6.72
CA ARG A 103 14.05 4.81 -6.96
C ARG A 103 13.77 3.38 -7.45
N ARG A 104 12.85 2.64 -6.82
CA ARG A 104 12.47 1.28 -7.25
C ARG A 104 11.82 1.26 -8.63
N ALA A 105 10.96 2.24 -8.94
CA ALA A 105 10.35 2.35 -10.26
C ALA A 105 11.39 2.60 -11.35
N ILE A 106 12.35 3.50 -11.12
CA ILE A 106 13.46 3.81 -12.02
C ILE A 106 14.37 2.58 -12.19
N ALA A 107 14.69 1.86 -11.10
CA ALA A 107 15.46 0.60 -11.19
C ALA A 107 14.74 -0.43 -12.08
N THR A 108 13.42 -0.55 -11.96
CA THR A 108 12.62 -1.44 -12.82
C THR A 108 12.73 -1.04 -14.30
N LEU A 109 12.74 0.26 -14.60
CA LEU A 109 12.89 0.77 -15.97
C LEU A 109 14.27 0.44 -16.54
N PHE A 110 15.34 0.69 -15.78
CA PHE A 110 16.71 0.41 -16.25
C PHE A 110 16.98 -1.09 -16.37
N TYR A 111 16.45 -1.92 -15.47
CA TYR A 111 16.52 -3.37 -15.61
C TYR A 111 15.81 -3.85 -16.88
N PHE A 112 14.63 -3.32 -17.19
CA PHE A 112 13.93 -3.60 -18.44
C PHE A 112 14.76 -3.16 -19.66
N ALA A 113 15.34 -1.96 -19.62
CA ALA A 113 16.17 -1.45 -20.70
C ALA A 113 17.44 -2.31 -20.92
N GLU A 114 18.05 -2.82 -19.87
CA GLU A 114 19.17 -3.77 -19.94
C GLU A 114 18.76 -5.09 -20.63
N THR A 115 17.62 -5.67 -20.22
CA THR A 115 17.13 -6.93 -20.79
C THR A 115 16.76 -6.80 -22.27
N ARG A 116 16.36 -5.59 -22.69
CA ARG A 116 16.07 -5.24 -24.10
C ARG A 116 17.30 -4.83 -24.91
N GLY A 117 18.47 -4.70 -24.26
CA GLY A 117 19.69 -4.25 -24.92
C GLY A 117 19.68 -2.78 -25.30
N TYR A 118 18.93 -1.93 -24.60
CA TYR A 118 18.89 -0.47 -24.83
C TYR A 118 19.99 0.25 -24.06
N VAL A 119 20.50 -0.35 -23.01
CA VAL A 119 21.61 0.12 -22.20
C VAL A 119 22.56 -1.02 -21.87
N ALA A 120 23.83 -0.72 -21.57
CA ALA A 120 24.77 -1.71 -21.08
C ALA A 120 24.37 -2.17 -19.68
N LYS A 121 24.75 -3.40 -19.33
CA LYS A 121 24.55 -3.91 -17.98
C LYS A 121 25.28 -3.02 -16.97
N GLY A 122 24.55 -2.53 -15.98
CA GLY A 122 25.08 -1.62 -14.97
C GLY A 122 25.34 -0.20 -15.47
N ALA A 123 24.80 0.20 -16.62
CA ALA A 123 25.03 1.55 -17.21
C ALA A 123 24.51 2.69 -16.31
N ALA A 124 23.35 2.51 -15.68
CA ALA A 124 22.88 3.38 -14.64
C ALA A 124 22.75 2.55 -13.36
N GLN A 125 23.74 2.65 -12.49
CA GLN A 125 23.77 1.90 -11.22
C GLN A 125 22.73 2.47 -10.24
N VAL A 126 21.44 2.34 -10.58
CA VAL A 126 20.36 2.81 -9.71
C VAL A 126 20.41 2.16 -8.33
N GLU A 127 20.99 0.97 -8.26
CA GLU A 127 21.21 0.27 -7.00
C GLU A 127 22.24 0.97 -6.11
N SER A 128 23.22 1.68 -6.68
CA SER A 128 24.21 2.47 -5.95
C SER A 128 23.68 3.83 -5.47
N VAL A 129 22.55 4.29 -6.02
CA VAL A 129 21.86 5.49 -5.50
C VAL A 129 21.41 5.24 -4.07
N ALA A 130 21.80 6.13 -3.17
CA ALA A 130 21.53 6.01 -1.75
C ALA A 130 20.03 5.84 -1.45
N VAL A 131 19.70 4.86 -0.62
CA VAL A 131 18.35 4.68 -0.09
C VAL A 131 18.08 5.82 0.89
N ALA A 132 16.98 6.54 0.67
CA ALA A 132 16.59 7.60 1.59
C ALA A 132 16.18 7.00 2.94
N LYS A 133 16.56 7.66 4.03
CA LYS A 133 16.08 7.30 5.37
C LYS A 133 14.57 7.43 5.39
N GLU A 134 13.90 6.36 5.77
CA GLU A 134 12.45 6.38 5.99
C GLU A 134 12.21 6.68 7.47
N ASP A 135 11.34 7.65 7.74
CA ASP A 135 10.80 7.81 9.08
C ASP A 135 9.75 6.72 9.27
N GLU A 136 10.07 5.74 10.07
CA GLU A 136 9.10 4.78 10.57
C GLU A 136 8.27 5.50 11.62
N GLY A 137 7.16 6.14 11.18
CA GLY A 137 6.19 6.73 12.09
C GLY A 137 5.73 5.69 13.10
N ALA A 138 5.52 6.10 14.34
CA ALA A 138 4.97 5.23 15.37
C ALA A 138 3.64 4.62 14.88
N ILE A 139 3.45 3.33 15.16
CA ILE A 139 2.16 2.70 14.90
C ILE A 139 1.13 3.32 15.82
N GLU A 140 0.13 3.95 15.23
CA GLU A 140 -0.99 4.52 15.95
C GLU A 140 -2.14 3.50 15.99
N ILE A 141 -2.76 3.38 17.16
CA ILE A 141 -3.92 2.54 17.40
C ILE A 141 -5.05 3.38 18.01
N PHE A 142 -6.28 2.92 17.88
CA PHE A 142 -7.39 3.47 18.64
C PHE A 142 -7.41 2.90 20.05
N THR A 143 -7.81 3.71 21.03
CA THR A 143 -8.18 3.20 22.35
C THR A 143 -9.56 2.53 22.28
N PRO A 144 -9.93 1.69 23.27
CA PRO A 144 -11.28 1.13 23.35
C PRO A 144 -12.37 2.20 23.34
N GLU A 145 -12.15 3.31 24.02
CA GLU A 145 -13.07 4.44 24.13
C GLU A 145 -13.21 5.17 22.77
N GLU A 146 -12.09 5.44 22.08
CA GLU A 146 -12.12 6.01 20.74
C GLU A 146 -12.90 5.12 19.75
N MET A 147 -12.68 3.80 19.81
CA MET A 147 -13.37 2.88 18.91
C MET A 147 -14.87 2.77 19.22
N ALA A 148 -15.24 2.77 20.49
CA ALA A 148 -16.65 2.79 20.90
C ALA A 148 -17.35 4.04 20.37
N ARG A 149 -16.76 5.23 20.49
CA ARG A 149 -17.29 6.48 19.93
C ARG A 149 -17.43 6.41 18.41
N VAL A 150 -16.44 5.86 17.70
CA VAL A 150 -16.52 5.66 16.25
C VAL A 150 -17.72 4.80 15.89
N LEU A 151 -17.98 3.70 16.60
CA LEU A 151 -19.10 2.80 16.34
C LEU A 151 -20.45 3.43 16.71
N GLU A 152 -20.49 4.24 17.75
CA GLU A 152 -21.70 4.96 18.18
C GLU A 152 -22.18 5.99 17.14
N HIS A 153 -21.24 6.64 16.45
CA HIS A 153 -21.55 7.68 15.46
C HIS A 153 -21.55 7.18 14.01
N ALA A 154 -21.29 5.88 13.80
CA ALA A 154 -21.24 5.30 12.48
C ALA A 154 -22.64 5.04 11.90
N GLU A 155 -22.83 5.39 10.63
CA GLU A 155 -24.02 4.97 9.89
C GLU A 155 -24.09 3.43 9.87
N PRO A 156 -25.32 2.85 9.94
CA PRO A 156 -25.50 1.38 9.98
C PRO A 156 -24.77 0.64 8.86
N ALA A 157 -24.77 1.18 7.64
CA ALA A 157 -24.10 0.57 6.49
C ALA A 157 -22.57 0.57 6.59
N LEU A 158 -21.98 1.39 7.48
CA LEU A 158 -20.52 1.48 7.70
C LEU A 158 -20.06 0.53 8.82
N ILE A 159 -20.94 0.13 9.72
CA ILE A 159 -20.64 -0.74 10.87
C ILE A 159 -19.91 -2.04 10.46
N PRO A 160 -20.35 -2.81 9.46
CA PRO A 160 -19.65 -4.04 9.09
C PRO A 160 -18.19 -3.80 8.66
N PHE A 161 -17.94 -2.72 7.93
CA PHE A 161 -16.57 -2.37 7.53
C PHE A 161 -15.68 -2.04 8.73
N LEU A 162 -16.16 -1.19 9.63
CA LEU A 162 -15.44 -0.73 10.81
C LEU A 162 -15.13 -1.92 11.75
N THR A 163 -16.15 -2.73 12.03
CA THR A 163 -16.03 -3.85 12.97
C THR A 163 -15.17 -5.00 12.44
N ILE A 164 -15.25 -5.33 11.16
CA ILE A 164 -14.35 -6.30 10.54
C ILE A 164 -12.90 -5.78 10.58
N GLY A 165 -12.68 -4.48 10.33
CA GLY A 165 -11.36 -3.88 10.44
C GLY A 165 -10.81 -3.93 11.86
N ALA A 166 -11.63 -3.55 12.84
CA ALA A 166 -11.27 -3.42 14.24
C ALA A 166 -11.17 -4.75 15.01
N PHE A 167 -11.98 -5.76 14.67
CA PHE A 167 -12.08 -7.00 15.46
C PHE A 167 -11.69 -8.28 14.69
N ALA A 168 -11.44 -8.18 13.37
CA ALA A 168 -10.89 -9.26 12.56
C ALA A 168 -9.61 -8.84 11.79
N GLY A 169 -9.24 -7.56 11.81
CA GLY A 169 -7.98 -7.05 11.31
C GLY A 169 -7.78 -7.19 9.79
N LEU A 170 -8.83 -7.31 9.00
CA LEU A 170 -8.72 -7.35 7.56
C LEU A 170 -8.18 -6.01 7.04
N ARG A 171 -7.43 -6.05 5.93
CA ARG A 171 -6.99 -4.82 5.27
C ARG A 171 -8.18 -4.09 4.65
N HIS A 172 -8.14 -2.77 4.62
CA HIS A 172 -9.15 -1.93 3.96
C HIS A 172 -9.56 -2.49 2.58
N ALA A 173 -8.58 -2.75 1.71
CA ALA A 173 -8.84 -3.29 0.37
C ALA A 173 -9.38 -4.73 0.37
N GLU A 174 -9.15 -5.51 1.42
CA GLU A 174 -9.75 -6.83 1.58
C GLU A 174 -11.21 -6.70 1.96
N ILE A 175 -11.55 -5.88 2.96
CA ILE A 175 -12.94 -5.65 3.40
C ILE A 175 -13.80 -5.13 2.25
N SER A 176 -13.28 -4.19 1.45
CA SER A 176 -13.99 -3.65 0.29
C SER A 176 -14.32 -4.69 -0.80
N ARG A 177 -13.70 -5.88 -0.73
CA ARG A 177 -13.93 -6.98 -1.67
C ARG A 177 -14.65 -8.18 -1.04
N VAL A 178 -14.80 -8.19 0.28
CA VAL A 178 -15.52 -9.28 0.97
C VAL A 178 -17.00 -9.26 0.57
N ASP A 179 -17.49 -10.43 0.21
CA ASP A 179 -18.90 -10.69 0.00
C ASP A 179 -19.51 -11.31 1.26
N TRP A 180 -20.79 -11.04 1.54
CA TRP A 180 -21.48 -11.59 2.71
C TRP A 180 -21.51 -13.12 2.74
N SER A 181 -21.45 -13.79 1.59
CA SER A 181 -21.32 -15.26 1.52
C SER A 181 -20.01 -15.78 2.12
N GLN A 182 -18.99 -14.92 2.27
CA GLN A 182 -17.69 -15.24 2.88
C GLN A 182 -17.68 -15.03 4.41
N VAL A 183 -18.68 -14.34 4.95
CA VAL A 183 -18.87 -14.10 6.40
C VAL A 183 -19.79 -15.18 6.95
N ARG A 184 -19.19 -16.21 7.55
CA ARG A 184 -19.89 -17.39 8.08
C ARG A 184 -20.07 -17.22 9.57
N LEU A 185 -21.16 -16.56 9.99
CA LEU A 185 -21.40 -16.27 11.41
C LEU A 185 -21.63 -17.55 12.23
N ASP A 186 -22.24 -18.58 11.63
CA ASP A 186 -22.51 -19.85 12.30
C ASP A 186 -21.23 -20.66 12.52
N ASP A 187 -20.31 -20.62 11.54
CA ASP A 187 -19.00 -21.25 11.63
C ASP A 187 -18.00 -20.41 12.44
N GLY A 188 -18.32 -19.16 12.77
CA GLY A 188 -17.43 -18.23 13.46
C GLY A 188 -16.20 -17.81 12.64
N LEU A 189 -16.33 -17.73 11.30
CA LEU A 189 -15.17 -17.49 10.40
C LEU A 189 -15.50 -16.50 9.28
N ILE A 190 -14.51 -15.70 8.90
CA ILE A 190 -14.49 -14.93 7.65
C ILE A 190 -13.49 -15.56 6.69
N GLU A 191 -13.92 -15.91 5.50
CA GLU A 191 -13.06 -16.43 4.44
C GLU A 191 -12.50 -15.28 3.61
N VAL A 192 -11.18 -15.07 3.67
CA VAL A 192 -10.47 -14.14 2.78
C VAL A 192 -9.91 -14.92 1.60
N LYS A 193 -10.52 -14.80 0.42
CA LYS A 193 -10.09 -15.49 -0.81
C LYS A 193 -8.75 -14.95 -1.29
N ALA A 194 -7.97 -15.78 -1.98
CA ALA A 194 -6.67 -15.39 -2.57
C ALA A 194 -6.79 -14.18 -3.52
N SER A 195 -7.86 -14.11 -4.31
CA SER A 195 -8.18 -12.97 -5.18
C SER A 195 -8.39 -11.65 -4.43
N ASN A 196 -8.79 -11.72 -3.17
CA ASN A 196 -9.04 -10.55 -2.32
C ASN A 196 -7.81 -10.15 -1.50
N ALA A 197 -6.87 -11.08 -1.29
CA ALA A 197 -5.70 -10.88 -0.47
C ALA A 197 -4.55 -10.15 -1.22
N LYS A 198 -3.86 -9.23 -0.55
CA LYS A 198 -2.68 -8.54 -1.11
C LYS A 198 -1.56 -9.51 -1.50
N THR A 199 -1.44 -10.62 -0.79
CA THR A 199 -0.39 -11.64 -0.96
C THR A 199 -0.88 -12.88 -1.69
N ALA A 200 -2.07 -12.85 -2.32
CA ALA A 200 -2.70 -13.98 -3.02
C ALA A 200 -2.79 -15.28 -2.18
N SER A 201 -2.87 -15.15 -0.85
CA SER A 201 -2.99 -16.28 0.08
C SER A 201 -4.38 -16.31 0.69
N ARG A 202 -5.09 -17.43 0.53
CA ARG A 202 -6.36 -17.71 1.21
C ARG A 202 -6.13 -17.89 2.70
N ARG A 203 -7.00 -17.30 3.53
CA ARG A 203 -7.01 -17.52 4.98
C ARG A 203 -8.42 -17.48 5.55
N LEU A 204 -8.57 -18.15 6.68
CA LEU A 204 -9.76 -18.09 7.53
C LEU A 204 -9.44 -17.21 8.74
N VAL A 205 -10.30 -16.25 9.02
CA VAL A 205 -10.13 -15.31 10.14
C VAL A 205 -11.25 -15.58 11.14
N PRO A 206 -10.92 -15.86 12.41
CA PRO A 206 -11.94 -16.09 13.44
C PRO A 206 -12.81 -14.86 13.69
N ILE A 207 -14.09 -15.07 13.91
CA ILE A 207 -15.05 -14.05 14.34
C ILE A 207 -15.12 -14.12 15.86
N SER A 208 -14.69 -13.05 16.54
CA SER A 208 -14.85 -12.91 18.00
C SER A 208 -16.33 -12.69 18.35
N GLU A 209 -16.68 -12.96 19.63
CA GLU A 209 -18.08 -12.85 20.06
C GLU A 209 -18.63 -11.44 19.88
N ASN A 210 -17.88 -10.41 20.22
CA ASN A 210 -18.30 -9.02 19.97
C ASN A 210 -18.49 -8.73 18.49
N LEU A 211 -17.58 -9.21 17.61
CA LEU A 211 -17.73 -9.04 16.16
C LEU A 211 -18.98 -9.73 15.64
N LYS A 212 -19.29 -10.92 16.15
CA LYS A 212 -20.52 -11.64 15.80
C LYS A 212 -21.77 -10.81 16.14
N GLN A 213 -21.80 -10.21 17.34
CA GLN A 213 -22.90 -9.34 17.77
C GLN A 213 -23.07 -8.11 16.87
N TRP A 214 -21.96 -7.48 16.46
CA TRP A 214 -21.98 -6.34 15.54
C TRP A 214 -22.45 -6.71 14.13
N LEU A 215 -22.07 -7.90 13.63
CA LEU A 215 -22.39 -8.30 12.25
C LEU A 215 -23.79 -8.93 12.10
N ALA A 216 -24.32 -9.54 13.14
CA ALA A 216 -25.60 -10.26 13.08
C ALA A 216 -26.75 -9.42 12.53
N PRO A 217 -26.98 -8.16 12.94
CA PRO A 217 -28.06 -7.33 12.39
C PRO A 217 -27.90 -6.96 10.91
N HIS A 218 -26.68 -7.04 10.38
CA HIS A 218 -26.35 -6.63 9.01
C HIS A 218 -26.19 -7.80 8.05
N LYS A 219 -26.27 -9.04 8.55
CA LYS A 219 -26.00 -10.25 7.76
C LYS A 219 -26.94 -10.38 6.57
N GLN A 220 -26.35 -10.58 5.40
CA GLN A 220 -27.05 -10.87 4.14
C GLN A 220 -26.56 -12.21 3.57
N SER A 221 -27.35 -12.80 2.67
CA SER A 221 -26.97 -14.05 1.99
C SER A 221 -25.80 -13.87 1.01
N GLN A 222 -25.74 -12.71 0.34
CA GLN A 222 -24.74 -12.35 -0.67
C GLN A 222 -24.65 -10.82 -0.80
N GLY A 223 -23.68 -10.36 -1.58
CA GLY A 223 -23.43 -8.94 -1.82
C GLY A 223 -22.25 -8.41 -1.03
N LYS A 224 -21.78 -7.22 -1.38
CA LYS A 224 -20.61 -6.61 -0.73
C LYS A 224 -20.91 -6.22 0.71
N VAL A 225 -20.02 -6.58 1.61
CA VAL A 225 -20.04 -6.11 3.00
C VAL A 225 -19.91 -4.60 3.09
N CYS A 226 -19.10 -4.00 2.18
CA CYS A 226 -18.90 -2.57 2.10
C CYS A 226 -19.60 -2.03 0.84
N PRO A 227 -20.72 -1.31 0.96
CA PRO A 227 -21.48 -0.81 -0.20
C PRO A 227 -20.88 0.46 -0.82
N TYR A 228 -19.97 1.12 -0.14
CA TYR A 228 -19.45 2.41 -0.56
C TYR A 228 -18.36 2.30 -1.64
N ALA A 229 -18.44 3.15 -2.66
CA ALA A 229 -17.42 3.25 -3.70
C ALA A 229 -16.12 3.91 -3.19
N SER A 230 -16.23 4.83 -2.23
CA SER A 230 -15.10 5.53 -1.62
C SER A 230 -15.16 5.50 -0.10
N MET A 231 -14.46 4.56 0.49
CA MET A 231 -14.33 4.47 1.95
C MET A 231 -13.57 5.64 2.56
N SER A 232 -12.62 6.23 1.84
CA SER A 232 -11.85 7.37 2.37
C SER A 232 -12.74 8.56 2.72
N LYS A 233 -13.79 8.82 1.94
CA LYS A 233 -14.77 9.86 2.25
C LYS A 233 -15.59 9.51 3.49
N GLN A 234 -16.05 8.27 3.60
CA GLN A 234 -16.82 7.80 4.76
C GLN A 234 -16.00 7.91 6.06
N LEU A 235 -14.73 7.51 6.00
CA LEU A 235 -13.83 7.59 7.14
C LEU A 235 -13.52 9.04 7.54
N LEU A 236 -13.47 9.95 6.58
CA LEU A 236 -13.33 11.39 6.87
C LEU A 236 -14.56 11.94 7.58
N TRP A 237 -15.75 11.67 7.04
CA TRP A 237 -17.01 12.16 7.63
C TRP A 237 -17.26 11.64 9.04
N ILE A 238 -16.98 10.35 9.29
CA ILE A 238 -17.11 9.81 10.65
C ILE A 238 -16.06 10.42 11.60
N ALA A 239 -14.86 10.69 11.11
CA ALA A 239 -13.83 11.35 11.91
C ALA A 239 -14.25 12.76 12.32
N GLU A 240 -14.83 13.52 11.39
CA GLU A 240 -15.38 14.85 11.64
C GLU A 240 -16.52 14.79 12.67
N ALA A 241 -17.48 13.88 12.50
CA ALA A 241 -18.60 13.72 13.42
C ALA A 241 -18.14 13.36 14.85
N VAL A 242 -17.18 12.43 14.98
CA VAL A 242 -16.61 12.07 16.28
C VAL A 242 -15.82 13.23 16.90
N HIS A 243 -15.04 13.96 16.09
CA HIS A 243 -14.31 15.13 16.55
C HIS A 243 -15.23 16.22 17.09
N GLU A 244 -16.31 16.56 16.37
CA GLU A 244 -17.32 17.54 16.81
C GLU A 244 -17.94 17.15 18.15
N LYS A 245 -18.19 15.87 18.37
CA LYS A 245 -18.69 15.37 19.67
C LYS A 245 -17.65 15.50 20.77
N CYS A 246 -16.40 15.15 20.50
CA CYS A 246 -15.32 15.31 21.47
C CYS A 246 -15.14 16.79 21.88
N GLN A 247 -15.33 17.73 20.95
CA GLN A 247 -15.27 19.17 21.25
C GLN A 247 -16.40 19.65 22.18
N GLN A 248 -17.54 18.97 22.21
CA GLN A 248 -18.67 19.29 23.09
C GLN A 248 -18.51 18.73 24.52
N GLU A 249 -17.52 17.86 24.76
CA GLU A 249 -17.22 17.31 26.08
C GLU A 249 -16.55 18.34 27.00
N THR A 250 -16.54 18.05 28.30
CA THR A 250 -15.87 18.90 29.29
C THR A 250 -14.88 18.05 30.11
N PRO A 251 -13.55 18.27 29.93
CA PRO A 251 -12.92 19.23 28.99
C PRO A 251 -13.06 18.78 27.53
N PRO A 252 -12.99 19.72 26.56
CA PRO A 252 -13.00 19.38 25.15
C PRO A 252 -11.87 18.43 24.77
N GLY A 253 -12.19 17.39 23.98
CA GLY A 253 -11.23 16.43 23.49
C GLY A 253 -10.98 16.57 21.99
N GLU A 254 -9.93 15.94 21.49
CA GLU A 254 -9.66 15.83 20.06
C GLU A 254 -9.83 14.38 19.59
N PHE A 255 -10.34 14.23 18.36
CA PHE A 255 -10.31 12.96 17.66
C PHE A 255 -9.72 13.15 16.26
N VAL A 256 -8.71 12.35 15.95
CA VAL A 256 -8.07 12.31 14.62
C VAL A 256 -8.09 10.89 14.11
N TRP A 257 -8.52 10.70 12.84
CA TRP A 257 -8.47 9.40 12.21
C TRP A 257 -7.02 8.99 11.95
N LYS A 258 -6.58 7.91 12.58
CA LYS A 258 -5.23 7.37 12.48
C LYS A 258 -5.12 6.43 11.28
N HIS A 259 -4.00 6.48 10.56
CA HIS A 259 -3.83 5.69 9.32
C HIS A 259 -3.76 4.17 9.61
N ASN A 260 -4.59 3.38 8.93
CA ASN A 260 -4.71 1.93 9.13
C ASN A 260 -5.04 1.48 10.57
N ALA A 261 -5.49 2.39 11.42
CA ALA A 261 -5.64 2.16 12.87
C ALA A 261 -6.58 1.00 13.20
N LEU A 262 -7.67 0.79 12.46
CA LEU A 262 -8.54 -0.37 12.69
C LEU A 262 -7.74 -1.68 12.75
N ARG A 263 -6.93 -1.92 11.73
CA ARG A 263 -6.11 -3.13 11.64
C ARG A 263 -4.93 -3.11 12.62
N HIS A 264 -4.30 -1.95 12.81
CA HIS A 264 -3.21 -1.80 13.77
C HIS A 264 -3.70 -2.09 15.19
N SER A 265 -4.88 -1.59 15.56
CA SER A 265 -5.54 -1.87 16.83
C SER A 265 -5.83 -3.37 16.98
N PHE A 266 -6.47 -4.00 15.98
CA PHE A 266 -6.70 -5.45 16.03
C PHE A 266 -5.43 -6.22 16.35
N ILE A 267 -4.35 -5.99 15.59
CA ILE A 267 -3.11 -6.77 15.76
C ILE A 267 -2.53 -6.53 17.17
N SER A 268 -2.47 -5.28 17.63
CA SER A 268 -1.93 -4.93 18.95
C SER A 268 -2.73 -5.56 20.10
N TYR A 269 -4.05 -5.39 20.08
CA TYR A 269 -4.94 -5.94 21.11
C TYR A 269 -5.00 -7.47 21.05
N ARG A 270 -4.97 -8.06 19.84
CA ARG A 270 -4.97 -9.51 19.68
C ARG A 270 -3.67 -10.16 20.15
N VAL A 271 -2.53 -9.53 19.90
CA VAL A 271 -1.24 -9.99 20.46
C VAL A 271 -1.26 -9.93 21.98
N ALA A 272 -1.77 -8.83 22.56
CA ALA A 272 -1.88 -8.68 24.01
C ALA A 272 -2.83 -9.72 24.63
N GLN A 273 -3.93 -10.07 23.93
CA GLN A 273 -4.90 -11.07 24.39
C GLN A 273 -4.36 -12.50 24.30
N THR A 274 -3.74 -12.87 23.18
CA THR A 274 -3.37 -14.26 22.90
C THR A 274 -1.96 -14.61 23.33
N GLN A 275 -1.08 -13.61 23.45
CA GLN A 275 0.38 -13.77 23.67
C GLN A 275 1.04 -14.67 22.58
N ASN A 276 0.39 -14.81 21.42
CA ASN A 276 0.82 -15.67 20.32
C ASN A 276 0.95 -14.89 19.00
N VAL A 277 2.16 -14.37 18.77
CA VAL A 277 2.49 -13.58 17.57
C VAL A 277 2.28 -14.38 16.27
N ALA A 278 2.59 -15.68 16.27
CA ALA A 278 2.46 -16.51 15.08
C ALA A 278 0.98 -16.68 14.68
N GLN A 279 0.12 -16.93 15.64
CA GLN A 279 -1.33 -17.01 15.42
C GLN A 279 -1.88 -15.69 14.86
N VAL A 280 -1.57 -14.56 15.51
CA VAL A 280 -2.05 -13.25 15.07
C VAL A 280 -1.52 -12.89 13.66
N ALA A 281 -0.29 -13.30 13.35
CA ALA A 281 0.28 -13.11 12.02
C ALA A 281 -0.52 -13.88 10.94
N LEU A 282 -0.95 -15.12 11.22
CA LEU A 282 -1.82 -15.90 10.33
C LEU A 282 -3.20 -15.26 10.18
N GLU A 283 -3.85 -14.90 11.29
CA GLU A 283 -5.16 -14.23 11.31
C GLU A 283 -5.13 -12.94 10.49
N ALA A 284 -4.14 -12.09 10.73
CA ALA A 284 -3.98 -10.83 10.04
C ALA A 284 -3.40 -10.95 8.61
N GLY A 285 -2.78 -12.08 8.23
CA GLY A 285 -2.06 -12.23 6.96
C GLY A 285 -0.84 -11.31 6.88
N ASN A 286 -0.03 -11.30 7.95
CA ASN A 286 1.28 -10.66 8.06
C ASN A 286 2.37 -11.73 8.26
N SER A 287 3.63 -11.36 8.13
CA SER A 287 4.71 -12.21 8.60
C SER A 287 4.85 -12.12 10.13
N PRO A 288 5.20 -13.22 10.82
CA PRO A 288 5.46 -13.18 12.28
C PRO A 288 6.50 -12.14 12.67
N ARG A 289 7.56 -11.97 11.86
CA ARG A 289 8.59 -10.96 12.06
C ARG A 289 8.02 -9.54 12.09
N MET A 290 7.11 -9.23 11.17
CA MET A 290 6.45 -7.92 11.09
C MET A 290 5.61 -7.65 12.34
N VAL A 291 4.83 -8.65 12.79
CA VAL A 291 4.00 -8.52 13.98
C VAL A 291 4.88 -8.37 15.23
N PHE A 292 5.92 -9.18 15.37
CA PHE A 292 6.84 -9.11 16.49
C PHE A 292 7.55 -7.75 16.59
N SER A 293 8.08 -7.23 15.47
CA SER A 293 8.83 -5.97 15.47
C SER A 293 7.98 -4.74 15.77
N ASN A 294 6.70 -4.76 15.38
CA ASN A 294 5.90 -3.55 15.35
C ASN A 294 4.77 -3.50 16.39
N TYR A 295 4.36 -4.64 16.99
CA TYR A 295 3.13 -4.68 17.78
C TYR A 295 3.27 -5.33 19.16
N ARG A 296 4.44 -5.89 19.48
CA ARG A 296 4.60 -6.77 20.65
C ARG A 296 4.27 -6.13 22.00
N GLU A 297 4.54 -4.85 22.19
CA GLU A 297 4.47 -4.21 23.51
C GLU A 297 3.59 -2.95 23.52
N LEU A 298 2.70 -2.79 22.54
CA LEU A 298 1.88 -1.60 22.44
C LEU A 298 0.69 -1.54 23.40
N VAL A 299 0.22 -2.69 23.90
CA VAL A 299 -1.04 -2.81 24.64
C VAL A 299 -0.91 -3.79 25.81
N ARG A 300 -1.56 -3.46 26.93
CA ARG A 300 -1.66 -4.36 28.10
C ARG A 300 -2.83 -5.34 27.93
N PRO A 301 -2.76 -6.55 28.51
CA PRO A 301 -3.85 -7.53 28.44
C PRO A 301 -5.20 -7.01 28.96
N ALA A 302 -5.22 -6.17 29.99
CA ALA A 302 -6.44 -5.56 30.51
C ALA A 302 -7.14 -4.65 29.50
N ASP A 303 -6.37 -3.91 28.69
CA ASP A 303 -6.93 -3.04 27.65
C ASP A 303 -7.40 -3.87 26.44
N ALA A 304 -6.76 -5.03 26.18
CA ALA A 304 -7.23 -5.98 25.18
C ALA A 304 -8.60 -6.59 25.56
N ALA A 305 -8.83 -6.89 26.83
CA ALA A 305 -10.13 -7.35 27.29
C ALA A 305 -11.22 -6.29 27.05
N LYS A 306 -10.94 -5.01 27.30
CA LYS A 306 -11.87 -3.91 27.00
C LYS A 306 -12.15 -3.79 25.50
N TRP A 307 -11.11 -3.90 24.66
CA TRP A 307 -11.27 -3.84 23.21
C TRP A 307 -12.22 -4.90 22.67
N PHE A 308 -12.04 -6.15 23.06
CA PHE A 308 -12.90 -7.25 22.62
C PHE A 308 -14.22 -7.37 23.38
N SER A 309 -14.48 -6.49 24.37
CA SER A 309 -15.78 -6.33 25.03
C SER A 309 -16.66 -5.25 24.39
N ILE A 310 -16.15 -4.48 23.43
CA ILE A 310 -16.94 -3.46 22.72
C ILE A 310 -18.05 -4.16 21.91
N ALA A 311 -19.27 -4.03 22.36
CA ALA A 311 -20.46 -4.66 21.78
C ALA A 311 -21.55 -3.60 21.50
N PRO A 312 -22.51 -3.87 20.60
CA PRO A 312 -23.65 -2.99 20.45
C PRO A 312 -24.43 -2.88 21.76
N ALA A 313 -24.98 -1.67 22.02
CA ALA A 313 -25.86 -1.48 23.18
C ALA A 313 -27.00 -2.51 23.12
N SER A 314 -27.27 -3.17 24.24
CA SER A 314 -28.32 -4.18 24.33
C SER A 314 -29.70 -3.53 24.16
N GLY A 315 -30.21 -3.51 22.93
CA GLY A 315 -31.53 -3.03 22.55
C GLY A 315 -31.78 -3.33 21.06
N PRO A 316 -33.02 -3.69 20.65
CA PRO A 316 -33.29 -3.90 19.24
C PRO A 316 -33.15 -2.56 18.49
N VAL A 317 -32.16 -2.48 17.58
CA VAL A 317 -32.12 -1.40 16.59
C VAL A 317 -33.28 -1.65 15.64
N LEU A 318 -34.43 -1.02 15.91
CA LEU A 318 -35.52 -0.91 14.95
C LEU A 318 -34.96 -0.13 13.75
N ALA A 319 -34.68 -0.86 12.68
CA ALA A 319 -34.43 -0.28 11.38
C ALA A 319 -35.66 0.51 10.96
N THR A 320 -35.66 1.83 11.10
CA THR A 320 -36.55 2.71 10.38
C THR A 320 -36.22 2.59 8.91
N LEU A 321 -36.98 1.74 8.23
CA LEU A 321 -37.06 1.72 6.77
C LEU A 321 -37.54 3.11 6.33
N HIS A 322 -36.63 3.91 5.80
CA HIS A 322 -37.00 5.05 5.00
C HIS A 322 -37.69 4.47 3.75
N GLU A 323 -39.02 4.55 3.75
CA GLU A 323 -39.88 4.37 2.58
C GLU A 323 -39.35 5.30 1.46
N GLN A 324 -38.79 4.71 0.42
CA GLN A 324 -38.47 5.46 -0.79
C GLN A 324 -39.81 5.90 -1.43
N ALA A 325 -39.99 7.20 -1.54
CA ALA A 325 -41.08 7.79 -2.30
C ALA A 325 -41.06 7.30 -3.76
N PRO A 326 -42.23 7.03 -4.38
CA PRO A 326 -42.31 6.53 -5.74
C PRO A 326 -41.80 7.61 -6.70
N VAL A 327 -40.95 7.20 -7.64
CA VAL A 327 -40.55 8.03 -8.80
C VAL A 327 -41.78 8.23 -9.68
N GLU A 328 -42.33 9.44 -9.70
CA GLU A 328 -43.31 9.84 -10.69
C GLU A 328 -42.68 9.83 -12.09
N THR A 329 -43.16 8.94 -12.93
CA THR A 329 -42.89 8.93 -14.36
C THR A 329 -43.74 10.03 -15.00
N ALA A 330 -43.13 11.13 -15.39
CA ALA A 330 -43.76 12.15 -16.22
C ALA A 330 -43.59 11.74 -17.71
N LEU A 331 -44.69 11.74 -18.43
CA LEU A 331 -44.87 11.57 -19.88
C LEU A 331 -44.09 12.63 -20.70
#